data_d6564000208b5dc0d0f6443c41faa847
#
_entry.id   d6564000208b5dc0d0f6443c41faa847
#
_cell.length_a   1.000
_cell.length_b   1.000
_cell.length_c   1.000
_cell.angle_alpha   90.00
_cell.angle_beta   90.00
_cell.angle_gamma   90.00
#
_symmetry.space_group_name_H-M   'P 1'
#
loop_
_entity.id
_entity.type
_entity.pdbx_description
1 polymer ?
#
loop_
_entity_poly.entity_id
_entity_poly.type
_entity_poly.pdbx_seq_one_letter_code
_entity_poly.pdbx_strand_id
1 'polypeptide(L)'
;MKNENMYDVMIAGAGPAGLTAAIYLARACYRVLVVEKEKIGGQITITEEVVNYPGIEKTDGKSLTAAMYRQAKNFGAEFLMAEVEKLDVDGEYKIVHTNKGDFSCYGILLATGAHPRMIGFEGEKRFKGRGVAYCATCDGEFFTGKEIFVVGGGYAAAEESVFLTKYASHVTILIRGEDFSCPKSSADKARANEKITVLTSTEIVRAEGEDVLTTLVYKNVKTGEESVYHAPKGDTFGIFVFAGYEPETSLLQGKAEIDEKGYVITDASRQTSISGVYAAGDVCQKNLRQVVTAVGDGAVAATELERYVAAMQKKNGAKPSRNLRENKQSKEKNVAQEKKREGMQPVVAENTGYEMHKTGQQKQPEAEDSLSDEFFDEETEKQLDEVFDRMAHPLILKLYLNQKQESVQLLSLIHI
;
A
#
# COMPACT_ATOMS: atom_id res chain seq x y z
N MET A 1 -9.73 -34.60 -13.03
CA MET A 1 -8.63 -33.76 -13.52
C MET A 1 -8.76 -32.40 -12.79
N LYS A 2 -7.73 -31.93 -12.05
CA LYS A 2 -7.71 -30.57 -11.53
C LYS A 2 -7.60 -29.65 -12.75
N ASN A 3 -8.58 -28.79 -12.96
CA ASN A 3 -8.51 -27.77 -14.00
C ASN A 3 -7.39 -26.80 -13.60
N GLU A 4 -6.23 -26.85 -14.25
CA GLU A 4 -5.06 -26.04 -13.90
C GLU A 4 -5.35 -24.54 -13.95
N ASN A 5 -6.34 -24.15 -14.75
CA ASN A 5 -6.78 -22.76 -14.91
C ASN A 5 -7.93 -22.34 -13.97
N MET A 6 -8.28 -23.15 -12.96
CA MET A 6 -9.32 -22.79 -11.97
C MET A 6 -8.69 -22.30 -10.69
N TYR A 7 -9.06 -21.08 -10.28
CA TYR A 7 -8.63 -20.41 -9.05
C TYR A 7 -9.82 -20.16 -8.12
N ASP A 8 -9.56 -19.96 -6.85
CA ASP A 8 -10.60 -19.53 -5.93
C ASP A 8 -10.90 -18.04 -6.14
N VAL A 9 -9.84 -17.23 -6.23
CA VAL A 9 -9.91 -15.78 -6.47
C VAL A 9 -8.86 -15.36 -7.48
N MET A 10 -9.25 -14.48 -8.38
CA MET A 10 -8.33 -13.76 -9.25
C MET A 10 -8.29 -12.27 -8.90
N ILE A 11 -7.10 -11.70 -8.91
CA ILE A 11 -6.85 -10.31 -8.58
C ILE A 11 -6.25 -9.63 -9.82
N ALA A 12 -6.91 -8.61 -10.35
CA ALA A 12 -6.40 -7.78 -11.43
C ALA A 12 -5.69 -6.56 -10.84
N GLY A 13 -4.37 -6.52 -10.97
CA GLY A 13 -3.49 -5.49 -10.46
C GLY A 13 -2.68 -5.93 -9.22
N ALA A 14 -1.36 -5.70 -9.27
CA ALA A 14 -0.41 -6.04 -8.21
C ALA A 14 0.13 -4.79 -7.48
N GLY A 15 -0.69 -3.76 -7.34
CA GLY A 15 -0.43 -2.63 -6.44
C GLY A 15 -0.66 -2.99 -4.96
N PRO A 16 -0.50 -2.05 -4.02
CA PRO A 16 -0.65 -2.32 -2.58
C PRO A 16 -1.99 -2.98 -2.19
N ALA A 17 -3.11 -2.60 -2.84
CA ALA A 17 -4.41 -3.23 -2.59
C ALA A 17 -4.43 -4.69 -3.02
N GLY A 18 -3.99 -5.00 -4.25
CA GLY A 18 -3.97 -6.37 -4.78
C GLY A 18 -2.98 -7.26 -4.03
N LEU A 19 -1.78 -6.74 -3.70
CA LEU A 19 -0.78 -7.46 -2.92
C LEU A 19 -1.30 -7.80 -1.51
N THR A 20 -1.98 -6.85 -0.85
CA THR A 20 -2.58 -7.09 0.47
C THR A 20 -3.68 -8.15 0.38
N ALA A 21 -4.57 -8.05 -0.59
CA ALA A 21 -5.61 -9.05 -0.79
C ALA A 21 -5.01 -10.45 -1.05
N ALA A 22 -3.96 -10.52 -1.87
CA ALA A 22 -3.25 -11.78 -2.11
C ALA A 22 -2.65 -12.38 -0.83
N ILE A 23 -2.08 -11.55 0.05
CA ILE A 23 -1.56 -11.99 1.36
C ILE A 23 -2.68 -12.60 2.20
N TYR A 24 -3.81 -11.90 2.34
CA TYR A 24 -4.93 -12.34 3.19
C TYR A 24 -5.55 -13.63 2.68
N LEU A 25 -5.90 -13.69 1.40
CA LEU A 25 -6.52 -14.86 0.78
C LEU A 25 -5.59 -16.09 0.76
N ALA A 26 -4.32 -15.90 0.36
CA ALA A 26 -3.37 -17.00 0.34
C ALA A 26 -3.04 -17.52 1.75
N ARG A 27 -3.00 -16.63 2.77
CA ARG A 27 -2.86 -17.01 4.16
C ARG A 27 -4.05 -17.83 4.65
N ALA A 28 -5.27 -17.50 4.19
CA ALA A 28 -6.49 -18.24 4.46
C ALA A 28 -6.61 -19.54 3.61
N CYS A 29 -5.54 -19.92 2.90
CA CYS A 29 -5.41 -21.14 2.13
C CYS A 29 -6.23 -21.20 0.84
N TYR A 30 -6.67 -20.08 0.30
CA TYR A 30 -7.29 -20.01 -1.02
C TYR A 30 -6.23 -20.00 -2.13
N ARG A 31 -6.57 -20.61 -3.26
CA ARG A 31 -5.75 -20.55 -4.47
C ARG A 31 -5.98 -19.22 -5.18
N VAL A 32 -4.97 -18.38 -5.20
CA VAL A 32 -5.05 -16.99 -5.68
C VAL A 32 -4.11 -16.77 -6.83
N LEU A 33 -4.61 -16.18 -7.92
CA LEU A 33 -3.81 -15.68 -9.03
C LEU A 33 -3.89 -14.15 -9.09
N VAL A 34 -2.75 -13.50 -9.00
CA VAL A 34 -2.61 -12.06 -9.25
C VAL A 34 -2.11 -11.83 -10.66
N VAL A 35 -2.84 -11.06 -11.44
CA VAL A 35 -2.48 -10.71 -12.83
C VAL A 35 -2.04 -9.25 -12.87
N GLU A 36 -0.83 -9.00 -13.40
CA GLU A 36 -0.25 -7.66 -13.52
C GLU A 36 0.29 -7.44 -14.92
N LYS A 37 -0.06 -6.29 -15.53
CA LYS A 37 0.35 -5.99 -16.91
C LYS A 37 1.74 -5.38 -17.05
N GLU A 38 2.16 -4.56 -16.07
CA GLU A 38 3.40 -3.80 -16.18
C GLU A 38 4.46 -4.27 -15.19
N LYS A 39 4.37 -3.83 -13.95
CA LYS A 39 5.33 -4.17 -12.88
C LYS A 39 4.62 -4.34 -11.56
N ILE A 40 5.06 -5.32 -10.81
CA ILE A 40 4.54 -5.56 -9.46
C ILE A 40 4.90 -4.39 -8.55
N GLY A 41 3.91 -3.93 -7.79
CA GLY A 41 4.03 -2.83 -6.84
C GLY A 41 3.19 -1.60 -7.19
N GLY A 42 2.78 -1.45 -8.46
CA GLY A 42 1.92 -0.35 -8.90
C GLY A 42 2.61 1.02 -8.88
N GLN A 43 1.82 2.09 -8.81
CA GLN A 43 2.28 3.48 -8.96
C GLN A 43 3.32 3.90 -7.91
N ILE A 44 3.21 3.42 -6.67
CA ILE A 44 4.11 3.81 -5.58
C ILE A 44 5.58 3.43 -5.83
N THR A 45 5.86 2.49 -6.75
CA THR A 45 7.23 2.03 -7.03
C THR A 45 8.17 3.10 -7.57
N ILE A 46 7.64 4.24 -8.02
CA ILE A 46 8.44 5.37 -8.49
C ILE A 46 8.78 6.36 -7.37
N THR A 47 8.16 6.23 -6.20
CA THR A 47 8.37 7.11 -5.06
C THR A 47 9.66 6.72 -4.35
N GLU A 48 10.61 7.65 -4.28
CA GLU A 48 11.94 7.42 -3.70
C GLU A 48 11.91 7.36 -2.18
N GLU A 49 10.98 8.07 -1.54
CA GLU A 49 10.85 8.10 -0.09
C GLU A 49 9.40 7.99 0.36
N VAL A 50 9.13 7.05 1.28
CA VAL A 50 7.84 6.84 1.93
C VAL A 50 8.03 6.92 3.43
N VAL A 51 7.49 7.96 4.07
CA VAL A 51 7.60 8.25 5.51
C VAL A 51 6.23 8.26 6.21
N ASN A 52 5.16 8.00 5.47
CA ASN A 52 3.77 8.08 5.95
C ASN A 52 3.07 6.71 5.99
N TYR A 53 3.82 5.62 5.94
CA TYR A 53 3.26 4.28 6.10
C TYR A 53 3.44 3.82 7.55
N PRO A 54 2.34 3.65 8.34
CA PRO A 54 2.43 3.32 9.75
C PRO A 54 3.20 2.01 10.00
N GLY A 55 4.12 2.04 10.95
CA GLY A 55 4.96 0.90 11.31
C GLY A 55 6.28 0.80 10.53
N ILE A 56 6.51 1.69 9.55
CA ILE A 56 7.79 1.81 8.86
C ILE A 56 8.17 3.30 8.87
N GLU A 57 9.22 3.66 9.58
CA GLU A 57 9.64 5.06 9.75
C GLU A 57 10.05 5.69 8.42
N LYS A 58 10.82 4.94 7.62
CA LYS A 58 11.32 5.38 6.32
C LYS A 58 11.59 4.18 5.40
N THR A 59 11.14 4.28 4.15
CA THR A 59 11.40 3.31 3.09
C THR A 59 11.25 3.99 1.73
N ASP A 60 11.40 3.25 0.65
CA ASP A 60 11.00 3.64 -0.69
C ASP A 60 9.84 2.78 -1.17
N GLY A 61 9.12 3.25 -2.20
CA GLY A 61 7.94 2.53 -2.70
C GLY A 61 8.26 1.18 -3.31
N LYS A 62 9.43 1.02 -3.92
CA LYS A 62 9.90 -0.23 -4.51
C LYS A 62 10.21 -1.27 -3.44
N SER A 63 10.94 -0.88 -2.40
CA SER A 63 11.29 -1.74 -1.26
C SER A 63 10.05 -2.19 -0.49
N LEU A 64 9.12 -1.27 -0.22
CA LEU A 64 7.85 -1.54 0.46
C LEU A 64 7.04 -2.59 -0.31
N THR A 65 6.80 -2.36 -1.59
CA THR A 65 5.98 -3.27 -2.40
C THR A 65 6.67 -4.59 -2.71
N ALA A 66 8.01 -4.60 -2.83
CA ALA A 66 8.79 -5.83 -2.93
C ALA A 66 8.66 -6.70 -1.66
N ALA A 67 8.59 -6.09 -0.47
CA ALA A 67 8.33 -6.81 0.78
C ALA A 67 6.91 -7.42 0.77
N MET A 68 5.89 -6.67 0.36
CA MET A 68 4.51 -7.15 0.23
C MET A 68 4.40 -8.31 -0.78
N TYR A 69 5.07 -8.19 -1.92
CA TYR A 69 5.12 -9.24 -2.94
C TYR A 69 5.76 -10.54 -2.41
N ARG A 70 6.93 -10.45 -1.74
CA ARG A 70 7.56 -11.61 -1.11
C ARG A 70 6.64 -12.24 -0.08
N GLN A 71 5.94 -11.46 0.72
CA GLN A 71 5.01 -11.92 1.73
C GLN A 71 3.85 -12.69 1.08
N ALA A 72 3.22 -12.16 0.01
CA ALA A 72 2.16 -12.84 -0.73
C ALA A 72 2.64 -14.17 -1.33
N LYS A 73 3.83 -14.18 -1.96
CA LYS A 73 4.46 -15.42 -2.49
C LYS A 73 4.74 -16.45 -1.41
N ASN A 74 5.22 -16.02 -0.26
CA ASN A 74 5.51 -16.93 0.86
C ASN A 74 4.24 -17.59 1.41
N PHE A 75 3.09 -16.95 1.28
CA PHE A 75 1.79 -17.54 1.57
C PHE A 75 1.23 -18.41 0.44
N GLY A 76 1.85 -18.41 -0.74
CA GLY A 76 1.48 -19.27 -1.85
C GLY A 76 0.62 -18.60 -2.93
N ALA A 77 0.50 -17.26 -2.94
CA ALA A 77 -0.13 -16.57 -4.06
C ALA A 77 0.68 -16.75 -5.35
N GLU A 78 -0.02 -17.02 -6.43
CA GLU A 78 0.54 -17.16 -7.78
C GLU A 78 0.48 -15.79 -8.49
N PHE A 79 1.46 -15.51 -9.37
CA PHE A 79 1.56 -14.25 -10.10
C PHE A 79 1.76 -14.52 -11.58
N LEU A 80 0.96 -13.85 -12.41
CA LEU A 80 1.05 -13.88 -13.85
C LEU A 80 1.30 -12.48 -14.39
N MET A 81 2.42 -12.31 -15.09
CA MET A 81 2.68 -11.07 -15.85
C MET A 81 1.92 -11.15 -17.17
N ALA A 82 0.73 -10.56 -17.20
CA ALA A 82 -0.17 -10.55 -18.35
C ALA A 82 -1.12 -9.35 -18.26
N GLU A 83 -1.71 -8.99 -19.37
CA GLU A 83 -2.79 -8.02 -19.42
C GLU A 83 -4.14 -8.74 -19.33
N VAL A 84 -5.02 -8.25 -18.44
CA VAL A 84 -6.43 -8.67 -18.41
C VAL A 84 -7.15 -7.87 -19.49
N GLU A 85 -7.68 -8.57 -20.48
CA GLU A 85 -8.33 -7.94 -21.64
C GLU A 85 -9.84 -7.82 -21.46
N LYS A 86 -10.46 -8.80 -20.78
CA LYS A 86 -11.90 -8.87 -20.58
C LYS A 86 -12.25 -9.67 -19.34
N LEU A 87 -13.38 -9.34 -18.73
CA LEU A 87 -13.99 -10.11 -17.64
C LEU A 87 -15.38 -10.59 -18.07
N ASP A 88 -15.67 -11.88 -17.97
CA ASP A 88 -17.02 -12.40 -18.00
C ASP A 88 -17.47 -12.67 -16.57
N VAL A 89 -18.40 -11.84 -16.10
CA VAL A 89 -18.79 -11.77 -14.68
C VAL A 89 -20.15 -12.40 -14.39
N ASP A 90 -20.84 -12.85 -15.41
CA ASP A 90 -22.13 -13.53 -15.28
C ASP A 90 -21.94 -14.99 -14.84
N GLY A 91 -22.90 -15.52 -14.10
CA GLY A 91 -22.87 -16.92 -13.68
C GLY A 91 -22.08 -17.18 -12.38
N GLU A 92 -21.99 -18.45 -12.02
CA GLU A 92 -21.36 -18.91 -10.76
C GLU A 92 -19.83 -18.84 -10.82
N TYR A 93 -19.25 -19.13 -11.98
CA TYR A 93 -17.83 -18.97 -12.24
C TYR A 93 -17.62 -17.72 -13.06
N LYS A 94 -16.61 -16.96 -12.69
CA LYS A 94 -16.15 -15.79 -13.43
C LYS A 94 -15.02 -16.22 -14.36
N ILE A 95 -14.90 -15.60 -15.54
CA ILE A 95 -13.82 -15.87 -16.48
C ILE A 95 -13.01 -14.60 -16.67
N VAL A 96 -11.71 -14.72 -16.52
CA VAL A 96 -10.73 -13.65 -16.74
C VAL A 96 -9.94 -14.01 -18.01
N HIS A 97 -10.16 -13.23 -19.05
CA HIS A 97 -9.45 -13.34 -20.31
C HIS A 97 -8.19 -12.52 -20.26
N THR A 98 -7.06 -13.12 -20.54
CA THR A 98 -5.76 -12.46 -20.58
C THR A 98 -5.05 -12.75 -21.91
N ASN A 99 -4.11 -11.89 -22.27
CA ASN A 99 -3.23 -12.11 -23.43
C ASN A 99 -2.33 -13.38 -23.30
N LYS A 100 -2.48 -14.14 -22.21
CA LYS A 100 -1.78 -15.42 -21.96
C LYS A 100 -2.72 -16.60 -21.70
N GLY A 101 -4.00 -16.43 -22.02
CA GLY A 101 -5.03 -17.45 -21.88
C GLY A 101 -6.11 -17.10 -20.88
N ASP A 102 -7.09 -17.98 -20.79
CA ASP A 102 -8.31 -17.79 -20.00
C ASP A 102 -8.22 -18.55 -18.68
N PHE A 103 -8.71 -17.92 -17.63
CA PHE A 103 -8.75 -18.47 -16.28
C PHE A 103 -10.16 -18.36 -15.71
N SER A 104 -10.56 -19.36 -14.92
CA SER A 104 -11.83 -19.36 -14.21
C SER A 104 -11.63 -19.17 -12.72
N CYS A 105 -12.56 -18.49 -12.05
CA CYS A 105 -12.54 -18.33 -10.60
C CYS A 105 -13.94 -18.16 -10.02
N TYR A 106 -14.07 -18.28 -8.70
CA TYR A 106 -15.33 -17.97 -8.02
C TYR A 106 -15.51 -16.46 -7.82
N GLY A 107 -14.43 -15.74 -7.52
CA GLY A 107 -14.49 -14.31 -7.26
C GLY A 107 -13.33 -13.52 -7.87
N ILE A 108 -13.61 -12.26 -8.19
CA ILE A 108 -12.65 -11.33 -8.77
C ILE A 108 -12.46 -10.13 -7.86
N LEU A 109 -11.22 -9.71 -7.68
CA LEU A 109 -10.87 -8.40 -7.13
C LEU A 109 -10.26 -7.52 -8.21
N LEU A 110 -10.88 -6.38 -8.51
CA LEU A 110 -10.29 -5.32 -9.31
C LEU A 110 -9.44 -4.42 -8.41
N ALA A 111 -8.13 -4.41 -8.62
CA ALA A 111 -7.14 -3.62 -7.89
C ALA A 111 -6.21 -2.85 -8.84
N THR A 112 -6.76 -2.45 -9.99
CA THR A 112 -6.07 -1.81 -11.12
C THR A 112 -5.58 -0.40 -10.83
N GLY A 113 -6.11 0.24 -9.76
CA GLY A 113 -5.69 1.55 -9.31
C GLY A 113 -6.20 2.71 -10.18
N ALA A 114 -5.51 3.84 -10.07
CA ALA A 114 -5.75 5.05 -10.84
C ALA A 114 -4.41 5.71 -11.14
N HIS A 115 -4.32 6.44 -12.25
CA HIS A 115 -3.12 7.21 -12.55
C HIS A 115 -3.42 8.71 -12.53
N PRO A 116 -2.45 9.54 -12.13
CA PRO A 116 -2.56 10.97 -12.28
C PRO A 116 -2.75 11.31 -13.76
N ARG A 117 -3.68 12.21 -14.04
CA ARG A 117 -3.86 12.74 -15.39
C ARG A 117 -2.67 13.58 -15.78
N MET A 118 -1.95 13.16 -16.80
CA MET A 118 -0.93 13.98 -17.44
C MET A 118 -1.60 15.05 -18.30
N ILE A 119 -1.04 16.27 -18.29
CA ILE A 119 -1.57 17.38 -19.09
C ILE A 119 -0.82 17.58 -20.41
N GLY A 120 0.32 16.90 -20.60
CA GLY A 120 1.00 16.76 -21.87
C GLY A 120 1.96 17.91 -22.23
N PHE A 121 2.43 18.73 -21.26
CA PHE A 121 3.45 19.73 -21.57
C PHE A 121 4.81 19.07 -21.88
N GLU A 122 5.63 19.73 -22.65
CA GLU A 122 6.95 19.22 -22.99
C GLU A 122 7.84 19.09 -21.73
N GLY A 123 8.46 17.93 -21.54
CA GLY A 123 9.24 17.59 -20.36
C GLY A 123 8.47 16.89 -19.24
N GLU A 124 7.14 16.91 -19.19
CA GLU A 124 6.33 16.30 -18.12
C GLU A 124 6.71 14.83 -17.89
N LYS A 125 6.73 14.04 -18.97
CA LYS A 125 7.07 12.61 -18.90
C LYS A 125 8.52 12.37 -18.47
N ARG A 126 9.44 13.22 -18.95
CA ARG A 126 10.87 13.11 -18.66
C ARG A 126 11.18 13.35 -17.19
N PHE A 127 10.52 14.35 -16.60
CA PHE A 127 10.78 14.77 -15.23
C PHE A 127 9.79 14.20 -14.21
N LYS A 128 8.92 13.29 -14.61
CA LYS A 128 8.01 12.58 -13.68
C LYS A 128 8.82 11.82 -12.63
N GLY A 129 8.61 12.16 -11.34
CA GLY A 129 9.40 11.64 -10.21
C GLY A 129 10.81 12.25 -10.06
N ARG A 130 11.16 13.25 -10.89
CA ARG A 130 12.44 13.98 -10.84
C ARG A 130 12.25 15.50 -10.96
N GLY A 131 11.24 16.01 -10.29
CA GLY A 131 10.86 17.43 -10.32
C GLY A 131 9.40 17.65 -10.68
N VAL A 132 8.77 16.77 -11.49
CA VAL A 132 7.33 16.76 -11.73
C VAL A 132 6.68 15.72 -10.83
N ALA A 133 5.76 16.16 -9.96
CA ALA A 133 5.06 15.37 -8.97
C ALA A 133 3.54 15.49 -9.12
N TYR A 134 2.80 14.53 -8.53
CA TYR A 134 1.34 14.46 -8.60
C TYR A 134 0.70 14.25 -7.22
N CYS A 135 1.49 14.26 -6.15
CA CYS A 135 1.04 14.05 -4.78
C CYS A 135 1.79 14.99 -3.83
N ALA A 136 1.10 15.97 -3.25
CA ALA A 136 1.72 16.92 -2.33
C ALA A 136 2.19 16.25 -1.04
N THR A 137 1.39 15.35 -0.47
CA THR A 137 1.70 14.63 0.77
C THR A 137 2.80 13.59 0.62
N CYS A 138 3.11 13.17 -0.61
CA CYS A 138 4.17 12.21 -0.89
C CYS A 138 5.51 12.90 -1.17
N ASP A 139 5.46 14.00 -1.94
CA ASP A 139 6.64 14.56 -2.58
C ASP A 139 6.97 15.99 -2.09
N GLY A 140 6.07 16.64 -1.31
CA GLY A 140 6.22 18.05 -0.92
C GLY A 140 7.48 18.33 -0.12
N GLU A 141 7.90 17.42 0.75
CA GLU A 141 9.07 17.56 1.61
C GLU A 141 10.38 17.66 0.81
N PHE A 142 10.48 16.99 -0.37
CA PHE A 142 11.67 17.07 -1.23
C PHE A 142 11.95 18.48 -1.76
N PHE A 143 10.94 19.35 -1.75
CA PHE A 143 11.03 20.72 -2.22
C PHE A 143 11.10 21.74 -1.06
N THR A 144 11.59 21.31 0.11
CA THR A 144 11.77 22.19 1.27
C THR A 144 12.71 23.34 0.91
N GLY A 145 12.23 24.59 1.12
CA GLY A 145 12.95 25.82 0.81
C GLY A 145 13.02 26.18 -0.67
N LYS A 146 12.36 25.43 -1.56
CA LYS A 146 12.38 25.66 -3.01
C LYS A 146 11.10 26.33 -3.50
N GLU A 147 11.17 26.88 -4.72
CA GLU A 147 9.98 27.31 -5.46
C GLU A 147 9.18 26.10 -5.91
N ILE A 148 7.84 26.18 -5.80
CA ILE A 148 6.93 25.14 -6.30
C ILE A 148 5.93 25.79 -7.25
N PHE A 149 5.76 25.19 -8.43
CA PHE A 149 4.69 25.51 -9.36
C PHE A 149 3.58 24.44 -9.26
N VAL A 150 2.34 24.89 -9.03
CA VAL A 150 1.18 24.00 -8.97
C VAL A 150 0.35 24.21 -10.23
N VAL A 151 0.01 23.14 -10.94
CA VAL A 151 -0.83 23.20 -12.14
C VAL A 151 -2.19 22.63 -11.82
N GLY A 152 -3.20 23.48 -11.95
CA GLY A 152 -4.60 23.14 -11.71
C GLY A 152 -5.38 24.27 -11.10
N GLY A 153 -6.71 24.24 -11.27
CA GLY A 153 -7.63 25.23 -10.70
C GLY A 153 -8.74 24.60 -9.85
N GLY A 154 -8.69 23.29 -9.64
CA GLY A 154 -9.67 22.54 -8.86
C GLY A 154 -9.42 22.57 -7.36
N TYR A 155 -10.28 21.84 -6.62
CA TYR A 155 -10.19 21.71 -5.16
C TYR A 155 -8.81 21.20 -4.69
N ALA A 156 -8.30 20.16 -5.33
CA ALA A 156 -6.97 19.61 -4.98
C ALA A 156 -5.86 20.64 -5.18
N ALA A 157 -5.88 21.41 -6.28
CA ALA A 157 -4.87 22.43 -6.53
C ALA A 157 -4.89 23.52 -5.43
N ALA A 158 -6.07 23.96 -4.99
CA ALA A 158 -6.21 24.99 -3.96
C ALA A 158 -5.73 24.49 -2.58
N GLU A 159 -6.23 23.34 -2.11
CA GLU A 159 -5.90 22.81 -0.76
C GLU A 159 -4.46 22.30 -0.67
N GLU A 160 -4.00 21.57 -1.70
CA GLU A 160 -2.62 21.04 -1.72
C GLU A 160 -1.57 22.13 -1.88
N SER A 161 -1.89 23.25 -2.55
CA SER A 161 -1.00 24.41 -2.59
C SER A 161 -0.80 25.01 -1.20
N VAL A 162 -1.88 25.15 -0.41
CA VAL A 162 -1.77 25.59 0.99
C VAL A 162 -0.93 24.61 1.82
N PHE A 163 -1.12 23.30 1.61
CA PHE A 163 -0.30 22.29 2.28
C PHE A 163 1.18 22.42 1.92
N LEU A 164 1.51 22.61 0.64
CA LEU A 164 2.87 22.73 0.13
C LEU A 164 3.63 23.96 0.71
N THR A 165 2.92 25.03 1.15
CA THR A 165 3.57 26.18 1.80
C THR A 165 4.28 25.83 3.11
N LYS A 166 4.03 24.66 3.70
CA LYS A 166 4.77 24.15 4.87
C LYS A 166 6.24 23.86 4.54
N TYR A 167 6.50 23.50 3.31
CA TYR A 167 7.82 23.11 2.82
C TYR A 167 8.43 24.18 1.92
N ALA A 168 7.68 24.63 0.92
CA ALA A 168 8.14 25.57 -0.09
C ALA A 168 8.55 26.92 0.46
N SER A 169 9.53 27.55 -0.18
CA SER A 169 9.80 28.99 -0.01
C SER A 169 8.65 29.82 -0.55
N HIS A 170 8.12 29.41 -1.73
CA HIS A 170 6.98 30.03 -2.38
C HIS A 170 6.25 29.01 -3.26
N VAL A 171 4.95 29.23 -3.49
CA VAL A 171 4.10 28.39 -4.36
C VAL A 171 3.42 29.26 -5.39
N THR A 172 3.62 28.96 -6.68
CA THR A 172 2.94 29.64 -7.77
C THR A 172 1.89 28.71 -8.40
N ILE A 173 0.60 29.06 -8.30
CA ILE A 173 -0.49 28.26 -8.88
C ILE A 173 -0.78 28.75 -10.31
N LEU A 174 -0.71 27.85 -11.28
CA LEU A 174 -1.01 28.10 -12.68
C LEU A 174 -2.40 27.54 -13.01
N ILE A 175 -3.35 28.41 -13.25
CA ILE A 175 -4.74 28.09 -13.57
C ILE A 175 -5.00 28.41 -15.05
N ARG A 176 -5.28 27.42 -15.89
CA ARG A 176 -5.61 27.63 -17.31
C ARG A 176 -6.90 28.44 -17.51
N GLY A 177 -7.87 28.27 -16.61
CA GLY A 177 -9.12 29.04 -16.59
C GLY A 177 -8.94 30.47 -16.07
N GLU A 178 -10.04 31.20 -16.05
CA GLU A 178 -10.08 32.57 -15.55
C GLU A 178 -10.06 32.65 -14.02
N ASP A 179 -10.45 31.56 -13.34
CA ASP A 179 -10.49 31.46 -11.89
C ASP A 179 -10.43 29.99 -11.44
N PHE A 180 -10.40 29.79 -10.12
CA PHE A 180 -10.57 28.47 -9.52
C PHE A 180 -11.95 27.88 -9.86
N SER A 181 -11.99 26.58 -10.07
CA SER A 181 -13.21 25.78 -10.26
C SER A 181 -13.59 24.97 -9.00
N CYS A 182 -13.21 25.47 -7.82
CA CYS A 182 -13.47 24.85 -6.52
C CYS A 182 -14.37 25.74 -5.65
N PRO A 183 -14.85 25.25 -4.46
CA PRO A 183 -15.56 26.09 -3.51
C PRO A 183 -14.78 27.34 -3.14
N LYS A 184 -15.49 28.46 -3.04
CA LYS A 184 -14.88 29.79 -2.76
C LYS A 184 -14.02 29.76 -1.50
N SER A 185 -14.43 29.03 -0.46
CA SER A 185 -13.66 28.93 0.80
C SER A 185 -12.25 28.36 0.60
N SER A 186 -12.07 27.40 -0.31
CA SER A 186 -10.74 26.84 -0.61
C SER A 186 -9.91 27.79 -1.49
N ALA A 187 -10.54 28.40 -2.50
CA ALA A 187 -9.90 29.42 -3.32
C ALA A 187 -9.43 30.62 -2.50
N ASP A 188 -10.27 31.11 -1.56
CA ASP A 188 -9.94 32.25 -0.69
C ASP A 188 -8.78 31.94 0.26
N LYS A 189 -8.69 30.71 0.80
CA LYS A 189 -7.55 30.28 1.62
C LYS A 189 -6.24 30.32 0.81
N ALA A 190 -6.24 29.80 -0.42
CA ALA A 190 -5.07 29.82 -1.28
C ALA A 190 -4.65 31.28 -1.61
N ARG A 191 -5.60 32.15 -1.93
CA ARG A 191 -5.32 33.56 -2.26
C ARG A 191 -4.85 34.38 -1.04
N ALA A 192 -5.33 34.07 0.15
CA ALA A 192 -4.97 34.79 1.39
C ALA A 192 -3.60 34.38 1.93
N ASN A 193 -2.97 33.34 1.40
CA ASN A 193 -1.68 32.84 1.87
C ASN A 193 -0.54 33.68 1.26
N GLU A 194 0.25 34.33 2.09
CA GLU A 194 1.37 35.20 1.67
C GLU A 194 2.45 34.49 0.86
N LYS A 195 2.57 33.16 0.99
CA LYS A 195 3.49 32.35 0.22
C LYS A 195 2.91 31.87 -1.12
N ILE A 196 1.67 32.24 -1.47
CA ILE A 196 1.03 31.75 -2.69
C ILE A 196 0.79 32.90 -3.68
N THR A 197 1.25 32.70 -4.92
CA THR A 197 0.87 33.53 -6.06
C THR A 197 -0.07 32.74 -6.97
N VAL A 198 -1.17 33.35 -7.40
CA VAL A 198 -2.14 32.71 -8.33
C VAL A 198 -2.08 33.39 -9.67
N LEU A 199 -1.72 32.65 -10.72
CA LEU A 199 -1.72 33.10 -12.11
C LEU A 199 -2.87 32.42 -12.84
N THR A 200 -3.89 33.20 -13.15
CA THR A 200 -5.05 32.73 -13.95
C THR A 200 -4.78 32.87 -15.44
N SER A 201 -5.58 32.20 -16.27
CA SER A 201 -5.40 32.16 -17.73
C SER A 201 -3.96 31.76 -18.12
N THR A 202 -3.35 30.85 -17.37
CA THR A 202 -1.92 30.51 -17.48
C THR A 202 -1.75 28.99 -17.58
N GLU A 203 -0.95 28.54 -18.54
CA GLU A 203 -0.61 27.11 -18.72
C GLU A 203 0.88 26.91 -18.91
N ILE A 204 1.40 25.74 -18.51
CA ILE A 204 2.79 25.34 -18.78
C ILE A 204 2.94 25.01 -20.27
N VAL A 205 4.01 25.49 -20.86
CA VAL A 205 4.42 25.15 -22.23
C VAL A 205 5.46 24.03 -22.20
N ARG A 206 6.54 24.24 -21.45
CA ARG A 206 7.60 23.24 -21.32
C ARG A 206 8.38 23.40 -20.02
N ALA A 207 8.99 22.30 -19.59
CA ALA A 207 9.91 22.25 -18.46
C ALA A 207 11.23 21.60 -18.93
N GLU A 208 12.36 22.24 -18.60
CA GLU A 208 13.67 21.89 -19.10
C GLU A 208 14.69 21.71 -17.97
N GLY A 209 15.75 20.96 -18.25
CA GLY A 209 16.86 20.66 -17.36
C GLY A 209 17.64 19.45 -17.87
N GLU A 210 18.74 19.10 -17.22
CA GLU A 210 19.48 17.86 -17.48
C GLU A 210 18.98 16.73 -16.58
N ASP A 211 19.44 16.65 -15.35
CA ASP A 211 19.01 15.65 -14.37
C ASP A 211 17.85 16.14 -13.52
N VAL A 212 17.79 17.43 -13.24
CA VAL A 212 16.75 18.11 -12.45
C VAL A 212 16.16 19.28 -13.24
N LEU A 213 15.01 19.75 -12.82
CA LEU A 213 14.36 20.92 -13.41
C LEU A 213 15.17 22.19 -13.13
N THR A 214 15.44 22.97 -14.17
CA THR A 214 16.13 24.27 -14.07
C THR A 214 15.37 25.41 -14.74
N THR A 215 14.49 25.09 -15.69
CA THR A 215 13.76 26.11 -16.47
C THR A 215 12.30 25.68 -16.63
N LEU A 216 11.38 26.61 -16.42
CA LEU A 216 9.96 26.48 -16.69
C LEU A 216 9.52 27.60 -17.63
N VAL A 217 8.85 27.24 -18.71
CA VAL A 217 8.18 28.18 -19.60
C VAL A 217 6.68 27.99 -19.48
N TYR A 218 5.99 29.07 -19.17
CA TYR A 218 4.54 29.12 -19.08
C TYR A 218 4.01 30.32 -19.86
N LYS A 219 2.78 30.28 -20.33
CA LYS A 219 2.18 31.35 -21.12
C LYS A 219 0.80 31.74 -20.64
N ASN A 220 0.46 32.98 -20.83
CA ASN A 220 -0.91 33.43 -20.70
C ASN A 220 -1.73 33.00 -21.94
N VAL A 221 -2.79 32.21 -21.72
CA VAL A 221 -3.59 31.64 -22.83
C VAL A 221 -4.44 32.68 -23.57
N LYS A 222 -4.66 33.86 -22.98
CA LYS A 222 -5.43 34.95 -23.61
C LYS A 222 -4.55 35.84 -24.47
N THR A 223 -3.36 36.18 -23.99
CA THR A 223 -2.46 37.10 -24.71
C THR A 223 -1.43 36.38 -25.56
N GLY A 224 -1.16 35.10 -25.27
CA GLY A 224 -0.08 34.33 -25.89
C GLY A 224 1.33 34.68 -25.33
N GLU A 225 1.42 35.62 -24.40
CA GLU A 225 2.68 36.06 -23.80
C GLU A 225 3.34 34.94 -23.00
N GLU A 226 4.59 34.61 -23.29
CA GLU A 226 5.38 33.63 -22.56
C GLU A 226 6.21 34.29 -21.45
N SER A 227 6.27 33.59 -20.32
CA SER A 227 7.14 33.91 -19.20
C SER A 227 8.08 32.72 -18.94
N VAL A 228 9.29 33.05 -18.51
CA VAL A 228 10.33 32.06 -18.22
C VAL A 228 10.77 32.20 -16.79
N TYR A 229 10.73 31.09 -16.04
CA TYR A 229 11.35 30.97 -14.73
C TYR A 229 12.64 30.17 -14.85
N HIS A 230 13.69 30.64 -14.21
CA HIS A 230 14.94 29.91 -14.07
C HIS A 230 15.22 29.66 -12.59
N ALA A 231 15.51 28.43 -12.22
CA ALA A 231 16.00 28.12 -10.88
C ALA A 231 17.32 28.84 -10.60
N PRO A 232 17.61 29.21 -9.36
CA PRO A 232 18.92 29.71 -8.98
C PRO A 232 20.03 28.74 -9.40
N LYS A 233 21.23 29.26 -9.68
CA LYS A 233 22.35 28.44 -10.13
C LYS A 233 22.67 27.31 -9.13
N GLY A 234 22.62 26.07 -9.59
CA GLY A 234 22.88 24.88 -8.77
C GLY A 234 21.68 24.43 -7.93
N ASP A 235 20.51 25.02 -8.16
CA ASP A 235 19.26 24.66 -7.49
C ASP A 235 18.23 24.12 -8.48
N THR A 236 17.08 23.70 -7.97
CA THR A 236 15.94 23.15 -8.72
C THR A 236 14.63 23.66 -8.13
N PHE A 237 13.51 23.33 -8.76
CA PHE A 237 12.17 23.64 -8.32
C PHE A 237 11.24 22.45 -8.53
N GLY A 238 10.02 22.50 -7.95
CA GLY A 238 9.01 21.48 -8.13
C GLY A 238 7.85 21.91 -9.03
N ILE A 239 7.30 20.98 -9.80
CA ILE A 239 6.03 21.13 -10.51
C ILE A 239 5.06 20.10 -9.99
N PHE A 240 3.95 20.52 -9.39
CA PHE A 240 2.89 19.64 -8.91
C PHE A 240 1.67 19.75 -9.82
N VAL A 241 1.28 18.64 -10.45
CA VAL A 241 0.17 18.60 -11.39
C VAL A 241 -1.07 18.03 -10.72
N PHE A 242 -2.07 18.88 -10.46
CA PHE A 242 -3.36 18.49 -9.88
C PHE A 242 -4.49 18.62 -10.93
N ALA A 243 -4.34 17.89 -12.03
CA ALA A 243 -5.30 17.83 -13.13
C ALA A 243 -6.34 16.69 -12.96
N GLY A 244 -6.37 16.05 -11.80
CA GLY A 244 -7.22 14.89 -11.48
C GLY A 244 -6.52 13.57 -11.70
N TYR A 245 -7.27 12.48 -11.45
CA TYR A 245 -6.84 11.10 -11.64
C TYR A 245 -7.77 10.41 -12.63
N GLU A 246 -7.24 9.42 -13.33
CA GLU A 246 -8.00 8.53 -14.21
C GLU A 246 -7.99 7.13 -13.62
N PRO A 247 -9.13 6.62 -13.12
CA PRO A 247 -9.22 5.27 -12.61
C PRO A 247 -9.22 4.25 -13.74
N GLU A 248 -8.52 3.13 -13.55
CA GLU A 248 -8.44 2.05 -14.54
C GLU A 248 -9.65 1.10 -14.38
N THR A 249 -10.80 1.52 -14.91
CA THR A 249 -12.09 0.83 -14.76
C THR A 249 -12.60 0.20 -16.04
N SER A 250 -11.82 0.23 -17.13
CA SER A 250 -12.19 -0.28 -18.45
C SER A 250 -12.78 -1.69 -18.41
N LEU A 251 -12.26 -2.56 -17.57
CA LEU A 251 -12.70 -3.96 -17.39
C LEU A 251 -14.12 -4.10 -16.83
N LEU A 252 -14.62 -3.11 -16.11
CA LEU A 252 -15.97 -3.08 -15.52
C LEU A 252 -16.92 -2.09 -16.17
N GLN A 253 -16.46 -1.36 -17.19
CA GLN A 253 -17.28 -0.37 -17.88
C GLN A 253 -18.52 -1.04 -18.51
N GLY A 254 -19.71 -0.47 -18.24
CA GLY A 254 -20.99 -1.01 -18.69
C GLY A 254 -21.44 -2.29 -17.97
N LYS A 255 -20.68 -2.76 -16.96
CA LYS A 255 -21.01 -3.94 -16.16
C LYS A 255 -21.30 -3.62 -14.70
N ALA A 256 -20.43 -2.85 -14.05
CA ALA A 256 -20.62 -2.41 -12.66
C ALA A 256 -21.00 -0.92 -12.59
N GLU A 257 -21.51 -0.51 -11.44
CA GLU A 257 -21.77 0.89 -11.16
C GLU A 257 -20.46 1.68 -11.03
N ILE A 258 -20.37 2.77 -11.78
CA ILE A 258 -19.21 3.66 -11.87
C ILE A 258 -19.72 5.08 -11.67
N ASP A 259 -19.03 5.90 -10.89
CA ASP A 259 -19.43 7.29 -10.65
C ASP A 259 -19.12 8.18 -11.87
N GLU A 260 -19.59 9.43 -11.83
CA GLU A 260 -19.39 10.43 -12.90
C GLU A 260 -17.91 10.73 -13.19
N LYS A 261 -17.02 10.42 -12.26
CA LYS A 261 -15.56 10.61 -12.39
C LYS A 261 -14.84 9.34 -12.86
N GLY A 262 -15.59 8.27 -13.14
CA GLY A 262 -15.07 7.00 -13.62
C GLY A 262 -14.64 5.99 -12.55
N TYR A 263 -14.84 6.28 -11.26
CA TYR A 263 -14.46 5.37 -10.16
C TYR A 263 -15.52 4.31 -9.90
N VAL A 264 -15.08 3.09 -9.56
CA VAL A 264 -15.97 2.00 -9.16
C VAL A 264 -16.66 2.35 -7.84
N ILE A 265 -18.00 2.27 -7.83
CA ILE A 265 -18.81 2.39 -6.62
C ILE A 265 -18.80 1.04 -5.91
N THR A 266 -18.44 1.05 -4.61
CA THR A 266 -18.45 -0.14 -3.76
C THR A 266 -19.15 0.14 -2.45
N ASP A 267 -19.69 -0.92 -1.84
CA ASP A 267 -20.19 -0.85 -0.45
C ASP A 267 -19.03 -0.84 0.57
N ALA A 268 -19.36 -0.89 1.86
CA ALA A 268 -18.37 -0.92 2.94
C ALA A 268 -17.50 -2.20 2.92
N SER A 269 -18.02 -3.29 2.35
CA SER A 269 -17.34 -4.58 2.17
C SER A 269 -16.46 -4.63 0.91
N ARG A 270 -16.36 -3.52 0.18
CA ARG A 270 -15.69 -3.42 -1.12
C ARG A 270 -16.33 -4.25 -2.23
N GLN A 271 -17.58 -4.69 -2.05
CA GLN A 271 -18.34 -5.35 -3.10
C GLN A 271 -18.85 -4.32 -4.11
N THR A 272 -18.77 -4.65 -5.40
CA THR A 272 -19.37 -3.86 -6.49
C THR A 272 -20.86 -4.21 -6.63
N SER A 273 -21.56 -3.60 -7.57
CA SER A 273 -22.93 -3.98 -7.92
C SER A 273 -23.05 -5.40 -8.50
N ILE A 274 -21.92 -6.09 -8.76
CA ILE A 274 -21.88 -7.46 -9.32
C ILE A 274 -21.49 -8.45 -8.23
N SER A 275 -22.33 -9.47 -8.02
CA SER A 275 -22.05 -10.53 -7.05
C SER A 275 -20.75 -11.29 -7.37
N GLY A 276 -19.85 -11.38 -6.39
CA GLY A 276 -18.53 -12.01 -6.52
C GLY A 276 -17.47 -11.18 -7.22
N VAL A 277 -17.78 -9.91 -7.52
CA VAL A 277 -16.81 -8.94 -8.03
C VAL A 277 -16.64 -7.83 -7.02
N TYR A 278 -15.40 -7.62 -6.59
CA TYR A 278 -14.98 -6.64 -5.60
C TYR A 278 -14.00 -5.66 -6.23
N ALA A 279 -13.86 -4.48 -5.65
CA ALA A 279 -12.85 -3.51 -6.06
C ALA A 279 -12.16 -2.90 -4.83
N ALA A 280 -10.85 -2.65 -4.93
CA ALA A 280 -10.06 -2.13 -3.82
C ALA A 280 -8.94 -1.20 -4.31
N GLY A 281 -8.57 -0.26 -3.47
CA GLY A 281 -7.54 0.73 -3.76
C GLY A 281 -8.08 1.93 -4.54
N ASP A 282 -7.20 2.55 -5.30
CA ASP A 282 -7.46 3.85 -5.92
C ASP A 282 -8.43 3.82 -7.10
N VAL A 283 -8.79 2.64 -7.59
CA VAL A 283 -9.85 2.43 -8.58
C VAL A 283 -11.25 2.73 -8.03
N CYS A 284 -11.41 2.69 -6.70
CA CYS A 284 -12.68 2.93 -6.02
C CYS A 284 -12.94 4.41 -5.75
N GLN A 285 -14.21 4.76 -5.66
CA GLN A 285 -14.65 6.06 -5.13
C GLN A 285 -14.18 6.21 -3.67
N LYS A 286 -13.36 7.23 -3.39
CA LYS A 286 -12.84 7.54 -2.05
C LYS A 286 -12.26 8.95 -1.96
N ASN A 287 -12.14 9.47 -0.74
CA ASN A 287 -11.60 10.80 -0.48
C ASN A 287 -10.06 10.82 -0.39
N LEU A 288 -9.44 9.74 0.07
CA LEU A 288 -8.00 9.65 0.29
C LEU A 288 -7.38 8.49 -0.50
N ARG A 289 -6.38 8.78 -1.33
CA ARG A 289 -5.60 7.82 -2.11
C ARG A 289 -4.18 7.78 -1.56
N GLN A 290 -3.93 6.78 -0.73
CA GLN A 290 -2.63 6.52 -0.09
C GLN A 290 -2.39 5.01 -0.03
N VAL A 291 -1.12 4.61 0.13
CA VAL A 291 -0.76 3.18 0.28
C VAL A 291 -1.54 2.53 1.41
N VAL A 292 -1.63 3.21 2.56
CA VAL A 292 -2.33 2.68 3.75
C VAL A 292 -3.83 2.46 3.51
N THR A 293 -4.51 3.35 2.75
CA THR A 293 -5.93 3.17 2.42
C THR A 293 -6.13 2.07 1.39
N ALA A 294 -5.21 1.92 0.44
CA ALA A 294 -5.22 0.82 -0.53
C ALA A 294 -5.00 -0.55 0.16
N VAL A 295 -4.09 -0.62 1.12
CA VAL A 295 -3.85 -1.80 1.97
C VAL A 295 -5.10 -2.15 2.77
N GLY A 296 -5.71 -1.15 3.43
CA GLY A 296 -6.96 -1.35 4.18
C GLY A 296 -8.09 -1.91 3.31
N ASP A 297 -8.30 -1.32 2.14
CA ASP A 297 -9.31 -1.80 1.18
C ASP A 297 -9.04 -3.24 0.74
N GLY A 298 -7.78 -3.57 0.40
CA GLY A 298 -7.38 -4.90 0.00
C GLY A 298 -7.65 -5.95 1.07
N ALA A 299 -7.42 -5.61 2.35
CA ALA A 299 -7.70 -6.49 3.47
C ALA A 299 -9.20 -6.73 3.66
N VAL A 300 -10.02 -5.67 3.58
CA VAL A 300 -11.50 -5.77 3.67
C VAL A 300 -12.04 -6.60 2.52
N ALA A 301 -11.68 -6.27 1.27
CA ALA A 301 -12.14 -7.00 0.08
C ALA A 301 -11.78 -8.48 0.14
N ALA A 302 -10.55 -8.80 0.58
CA ALA A 302 -10.09 -10.18 0.71
C ALA A 302 -10.91 -10.98 1.72
N THR A 303 -11.23 -10.38 2.88
CA THR A 303 -12.02 -11.03 3.93
C THR A 303 -13.45 -11.32 3.47
N GLU A 304 -14.05 -10.40 2.73
CA GLU A 304 -15.40 -10.62 2.19
C GLU A 304 -15.42 -11.58 1.00
N LEU A 305 -14.39 -11.53 0.12
CA LEU A 305 -14.19 -12.53 -0.93
C LEU A 305 -14.02 -13.94 -0.36
N GLU A 306 -13.30 -14.09 0.75
CA GLU A 306 -13.17 -15.37 1.45
C GLU A 306 -14.54 -15.95 1.80
N ARG A 307 -15.41 -15.13 2.43
CA ARG A 307 -16.78 -15.53 2.80
C ARG A 307 -17.62 -15.90 1.59
N TYR A 308 -17.54 -15.11 0.52
CA TYR A 308 -18.25 -15.35 -0.72
C TYR A 308 -17.80 -16.67 -1.36
N VAL A 309 -16.50 -16.89 -1.52
CA VAL A 309 -15.93 -18.09 -2.13
C VAL A 309 -16.25 -19.33 -1.31
N ALA A 310 -16.18 -19.26 0.03
CA ALA A 310 -16.56 -20.37 0.90
C ALA A 310 -18.02 -20.78 0.70
N ALA A 311 -18.94 -19.80 0.56
CA ALA A 311 -20.34 -20.07 0.27
C ALA A 311 -20.54 -20.72 -1.10
N MET A 312 -19.82 -20.25 -2.14
CA MET A 312 -19.89 -20.82 -3.48
C MET A 312 -19.32 -22.24 -3.54
N GLN A 313 -18.18 -22.49 -2.88
CA GLN A 313 -17.59 -23.83 -2.79
C GLN A 313 -18.55 -24.81 -2.09
N LYS A 314 -19.18 -24.37 -0.99
CA LYS A 314 -20.18 -25.18 -0.29
C LYS A 314 -21.38 -25.50 -1.18
N LYS A 315 -21.90 -24.53 -1.93
CA LYS A 315 -23.02 -24.69 -2.88
C LYS A 315 -22.67 -25.70 -3.96
N ASN A 316 -21.45 -25.66 -4.48
CA ASN A 316 -21.02 -26.51 -5.60
C ASN A 316 -20.41 -27.85 -5.15
N GLY A 317 -20.43 -28.16 -3.83
CA GLY A 317 -19.83 -29.38 -3.29
C GLY A 317 -18.30 -29.45 -3.50
N ALA A 318 -17.66 -28.33 -3.81
CA ALA A 318 -16.22 -28.26 -4.00
C ALA A 318 -15.51 -28.33 -2.63
N LYS A 319 -14.40 -29.07 -2.57
CA LYS A 319 -13.53 -29.06 -1.41
C LYS A 319 -12.65 -27.83 -1.49
N PRO A 320 -12.39 -27.12 -0.36
CA PRO A 320 -11.42 -26.03 -0.33
C PRO A 320 -10.09 -26.48 -0.94
N SER A 321 -9.50 -25.64 -1.76
CA SER A 321 -8.18 -25.92 -2.34
C SER A 321 -7.18 -26.04 -1.20
N ARG A 322 -6.65 -27.24 -0.98
CA ARG A 322 -5.62 -27.43 0.04
C ARG A 322 -4.34 -26.73 -0.38
N ASN A 323 -3.80 -25.95 0.53
CA ASN A 323 -2.63 -25.12 0.39
C ASN A 323 -1.39 -25.95 -0.02
N LEU A 324 -0.64 -25.45 -0.99
CA LEU A 324 0.71 -25.90 -1.35
C LEU A 324 1.74 -25.77 -0.19
N ARG A 325 1.37 -25.17 0.97
CA ARG A 325 2.19 -25.11 2.18
C ARG A 325 2.60 -26.49 2.72
N GLU A 326 1.71 -27.48 2.66
CA GLU A 326 2.07 -28.84 3.10
C GLU A 326 3.20 -29.44 2.26
N ASN A 327 3.25 -29.09 0.98
CA ASN A 327 4.32 -29.56 0.07
C ASN A 327 5.66 -28.82 0.27
N LYS A 328 5.68 -27.57 0.71
CA LYS A 328 6.94 -26.86 1.00
C LYS A 328 7.53 -27.28 2.35
N GLN A 329 6.70 -27.39 3.39
CA GLN A 329 7.16 -27.87 4.70
C GLN A 329 7.60 -29.34 4.67
N SER A 330 6.95 -30.20 3.86
CA SER A 330 7.41 -31.56 3.66
C SER A 330 8.70 -31.64 2.82
N LYS A 331 8.88 -30.75 1.83
CA LYS A 331 10.15 -30.65 1.07
C LYS A 331 11.27 -30.08 1.94
N GLU A 332 11.02 -29.06 2.73
CA GLU A 332 12.02 -28.52 3.68
C GLU A 332 12.38 -29.51 4.79
N LYS A 333 11.41 -30.27 5.31
CA LYS A 333 11.67 -31.35 6.26
C LYS A 333 12.45 -32.51 5.61
N ASN A 334 12.15 -32.86 4.37
CA ASN A 334 12.88 -33.88 3.64
C ASN A 334 14.31 -33.46 3.29
N VAL A 335 14.52 -32.19 2.84
CA VAL A 335 15.85 -31.61 2.60
C VAL A 335 16.66 -31.51 3.89
N ALA A 336 16.01 -31.13 5.02
CA ALA A 336 16.67 -31.11 6.33
C ALA A 336 17.00 -32.51 6.86
N GLN A 337 16.17 -33.53 6.55
CA GLN A 337 16.45 -34.92 6.87
C GLN A 337 17.53 -35.55 5.97
N GLU A 338 17.56 -35.21 4.68
CA GLU A 338 18.63 -35.62 3.77
C GLU A 338 19.98 -34.99 4.16
N LYS A 339 20.02 -33.69 4.48
CA LYS A 339 21.22 -33.04 5.00
C LYS A 339 21.73 -33.61 6.35
N LYS A 340 20.80 -34.09 7.18
CA LYS A 340 21.18 -34.85 8.42
C LYS A 340 21.72 -36.25 8.12
N ARG A 341 21.30 -36.88 7.04
CA ARG A 341 21.81 -38.19 6.60
C ARG A 341 23.19 -38.12 5.92
N GLU A 342 23.50 -36.95 5.31
CA GLU A 342 24.81 -36.72 4.66
C GLU A 342 25.95 -36.28 5.60
N GLY A 343 25.77 -36.36 6.91
CA GLY A 343 26.88 -36.30 7.88
C GLY A 343 27.48 -34.91 8.15
N MET A 344 26.82 -33.83 7.83
CA MET A 344 27.27 -32.48 8.28
C MET A 344 26.91 -32.28 9.73
N GLN A 345 27.92 -32.38 10.62
CA GLN A 345 27.80 -31.97 12.01
C GLN A 345 27.55 -30.46 12.10
N PRO A 346 26.64 -30.02 12.98
CA PRO A 346 26.47 -28.60 13.21
C PRO A 346 27.72 -28.01 13.85
N VAL A 347 28.26 -26.93 13.30
CA VAL A 347 29.32 -26.16 13.95
C VAL A 347 28.72 -25.55 15.21
N VAL A 348 29.15 -26.07 16.36
CA VAL A 348 28.80 -25.50 17.66
C VAL A 348 29.62 -24.22 17.80
N ALA A 349 28.95 -23.06 17.84
CA ALA A 349 29.62 -21.81 18.19
C ALA A 349 30.07 -21.90 19.66
N GLU A 350 31.40 -21.83 19.90
CA GLU A 350 31.99 -21.79 21.23
C GLU A 350 31.47 -20.56 21.98
N ASN A 351 30.97 -20.86 23.19
CA ASN A 351 30.63 -19.88 24.22
C ASN A 351 31.91 -19.18 24.71
N THR A 352 32.15 -17.95 24.25
CA THR A 352 33.10 -17.09 24.95
C THR A 352 32.39 -16.50 26.15
N GLY A 353 32.79 -17.03 27.35
CA GLY A 353 32.30 -16.58 28.64
C GLY A 353 32.69 -15.11 28.89
N TYR A 354 31.71 -14.33 29.27
CA TYR A 354 31.94 -13.04 29.92
C TYR A 354 31.84 -13.22 31.41
N GLU A 355 32.99 -13.09 32.09
CA GLU A 355 33.08 -13.00 33.55
C GLU A 355 32.45 -11.70 34.04
N MET A 356 31.49 -11.82 34.96
CA MET A 356 30.92 -10.66 35.65
C MET A 356 31.84 -10.22 36.79
N HIS A 357 32.47 -9.06 36.67
CA HIS A 357 33.09 -8.37 37.80
C HIS A 357 31.99 -7.74 38.68
N LYS A 358 31.99 -8.23 39.95
CA LYS A 358 31.23 -7.58 41.04
C LYS A 358 31.98 -6.33 41.50
N THR A 359 31.36 -5.16 41.39
CA THR A 359 31.76 -3.99 42.18
C THR A 359 30.56 -3.15 42.58
N GLY A 360 30.43 -2.92 43.90
CA GLY A 360 29.96 -1.65 44.46
C GLY A 360 28.49 -1.53 44.82
N GLN A 361 28.20 -1.79 46.09
CA GLN A 361 26.98 -1.34 46.80
C GLN A 361 26.80 0.15 46.68
N GLN A 362 25.61 0.59 46.26
CA GLN A 362 25.06 1.92 46.65
C GLN A 362 23.59 1.76 47.04
N LYS A 363 23.26 2.47 48.14
CA LYS A 363 22.02 2.47 48.90
C LYS A 363 20.80 2.85 48.10
N GLN A 364 19.68 2.15 48.34
CA GLN A 364 18.33 2.54 47.99
C GLN A 364 17.83 3.76 48.76
N PRO A 365 16.98 4.59 48.23
CA PRO A 365 15.94 5.29 48.99
C PRO A 365 14.63 4.51 48.90
N GLU A 366 14.05 4.29 50.06
CA GLU A 366 12.70 3.75 50.27
C GLU A 366 11.66 4.71 49.70
N ALA A 367 10.76 4.19 48.87
CA ALA A 367 9.44 4.77 48.63
C ALA A 367 8.46 3.61 48.53
N GLU A 368 7.67 3.45 49.58
CA GLU A 368 6.46 2.61 49.60
C GLU A 368 5.47 3.15 48.57
N ASP A 369 5.07 2.29 47.63
CA ASP A 369 3.75 2.36 47.01
C ASP A 369 3.34 0.92 46.66
N SER A 370 2.33 0.43 47.36
CA SER A 370 1.70 -0.86 47.17
C SER A 370 0.90 -0.89 45.87
N LEU A 371 1.48 -1.43 44.81
CA LEU A 371 0.74 -1.93 43.67
C LEU A 371 0.49 -3.42 43.87
N SER A 372 -0.76 -3.83 43.83
CA SER A 372 -1.20 -5.21 43.94
C SER A 372 -0.51 -6.10 42.90
N ASP A 373 0.07 -7.22 43.38
CA ASP A 373 0.87 -8.16 42.58
C ASP A 373 0.03 -9.07 41.64
N GLU A 374 -1.23 -8.81 41.44
CA GLU A 374 -2.11 -9.63 40.57
C GLU A 374 -2.29 -8.97 39.22
N PHE A 375 -1.63 -9.55 38.22
CA PHE A 375 -1.78 -9.14 36.79
C PHE A 375 -3.07 -9.69 36.17
N PHE A 376 -3.62 -10.77 36.72
CA PHE A 376 -4.88 -11.38 36.35
C PHE A 376 -5.72 -11.61 37.61
N ASP A 377 -7.05 -11.51 37.46
CA ASP A 377 -7.96 -11.91 38.53
C ASP A 377 -8.04 -13.46 38.61
N GLU A 378 -8.43 -13.97 39.78
CA GLU A 378 -8.54 -15.43 40.04
C GLU A 378 -9.39 -16.18 38.99
N GLU A 379 -10.36 -15.52 38.38
CA GLU A 379 -11.23 -16.12 37.37
C GLU A 379 -10.52 -16.25 36.01
N THR A 380 -9.67 -15.29 35.67
CA THR A 380 -8.81 -15.31 34.47
C THR A 380 -7.70 -16.36 34.59
N GLU A 381 -7.07 -16.49 35.77
CA GLU A 381 -6.08 -17.54 36.02
C GLU A 381 -6.66 -18.93 35.87
N LYS A 382 -7.84 -19.16 36.45
CA LYS A 382 -8.54 -20.45 36.33
C LYS A 382 -8.96 -20.79 34.89
N GLN A 383 -9.33 -19.78 34.09
CA GLN A 383 -9.63 -19.99 32.67
C GLN A 383 -8.36 -20.30 31.87
N LEU A 384 -7.24 -19.70 32.19
CA LEU A 384 -5.94 -19.99 31.56
C LEU A 384 -5.47 -21.41 31.89
N ASP A 385 -5.58 -21.84 33.14
CA ASP A 385 -5.25 -23.22 33.58
C ASP A 385 -6.14 -24.26 32.83
N GLU A 386 -7.43 -24.03 32.71
CA GLU A 386 -8.33 -24.92 31.94
C GLU A 386 -7.96 -24.99 30.44
N VAL A 387 -7.43 -23.91 29.87
CA VAL A 387 -6.96 -23.89 28.47
C VAL A 387 -5.64 -24.65 28.33
N PHE A 388 -4.70 -24.47 29.27
CA PHE A 388 -3.42 -25.17 29.24
C PHE A 388 -3.57 -26.67 29.50
N ASP A 389 -4.45 -27.09 30.38
CA ASP A 389 -4.73 -28.52 30.64
C ASP A 389 -5.36 -29.26 29.43
N ARG A 390 -5.98 -28.54 28.53
CA ARG A 390 -6.55 -29.11 27.28
C ARG A 390 -5.56 -29.16 26.13
N MET A 391 -4.35 -28.62 26.27
CA MET A 391 -3.35 -28.61 25.20
C MET A 391 -2.64 -29.96 25.12
N ALA A 392 -2.75 -30.64 23.98
CA ALA A 392 -2.17 -31.96 23.74
C ALA A 392 -0.63 -31.96 23.57
N HIS A 393 0.02 -30.79 23.55
CA HIS A 393 1.48 -30.66 23.36
C HIS A 393 2.01 -29.47 24.17
N PRO A 394 3.24 -29.58 24.74
CA PRO A 394 3.85 -28.47 25.47
C PRO A 394 4.10 -27.25 24.60
N LEU A 395 3.71 -26.09 25.11
CA LEU A 395 3.91 -24.79 24.45
C LEU A 395 5.36 -24.33 24.70
N ILE A 396 6.13 -24.11 23.65
CA ILE A 396 7.44 -23.45 23.76
C ILE A 396 7.24 -21.97 23.56
N LEU A 397 7.19 -21.21 24.64
CA LEU A 397 7.12 -19.75 24.62
C LEU A 397 8.54 -19.18 24.48
N LYS A 398 8.83 -18.51 23.36
CA LYS A 398 10.08 -17.74 23.19
C LYS A 398 9.80 -16.28 23.52
N LEU A 399 10.26 -15.84 24.70
CA LEU A 399 10.15 -14.44 25.10
C LEU A 399 11.41 -13.68 24.70
N TYR A 400 11.22 -12.58 23.99
CA TYR A 400 12.27 -11.60 23.72
C TYR A 400 12.12 -10.47 24.73
N LEU A 401 12.86 -10.57 25.84
CA LEU A 401 12.80 -9.58 26.92
C LEU A 401 13.78 -8.44 26.62
N ASN A 402 13.31 -7.22 26.78
CA ASN A 402 14.17 -6.05 26.86
C ASN A 402 14.51 -5.79 28.34
N GLN A 403 15.49 -4.91 28.60
CA GLN A 403 15.94 -4.60 29.98
C GLN A 403 14.97 -3.70 30.78
N LYS A 404 13.72 -3.58 30.37
CA LYS A 404 12.73 -2.81 31.13
C LYS A 404 12.15 -3.63 32.27
N GLN A 405 11.79 -2.96 33.36
CA GLN A 405 11.29 -3.55 34.60
C GLN A 405 10.03 -4.42 34.39
N GLU A 406 9.17 -4.05 33.43
CA GLU A 406 7.98 -4.81 33.02
C GLU A 406 8.31 -6.20 32.46
N SER A 407 9.48 -6.37 31.84
CA SER A 407 9.93 -7.65 31.30
C SER A 407 10.37 -8.64 32.38
N VAL A 408 10.78 -8.14 33.54
CA VAL A 408 11.24 -8.95 34.69
C VAL A 408 10.02 -9.51 35.45
N GLN A 409 8.93 -8.74 35.53
CA GLN A 409 7.69 -9.21 36.15
C GLN A 409 7.01 -10.29 35.30
N LEU A 410 7.08 -10.22 33.98
CA LEU A 410 6.54 -11.27 33.09
C LEU A 410 7.29 -12.63 33.29
N LEU A 411 8.59 -12.59 33.62
CA LEU A 411 9.39 -13.80 33.87
C LEU A 411 8.96 -14.50 35.15
N SER A 412 8.47 -13.79 36.15
CA SER A 412 7.98 -14.39 37.41
C SER A 412 6.66 -15.14 37.28
N LEU A 413 5.85 -14.75 36.28
CA LEU A 413 4.56 -15.37 35.93
C LEU A 413 4.70 -16.67 35.11
N ILE A 414 5.85 -16.92 34.49
CA ILE A 414 6.08 -18.07 33.60
C ILE A 414 6.80 -19.22 34.32
N HIS A 415 6.93 -19.17 35.64
CA HIS A 415 7.40 -20.28 36.47
C HIS A 415 6.23 -21.22 36.85
N ILE A 416 5.43 -21.57 35.85
CA ILE A 416 4.41 -22.63 35.94
C ILE A 416 4.88 -23.81 35.12
#